data_cf1912188f910255f2b1a7281470b5e0
#
_entry.id   cf1912188f910255f2b1a7281470b5e0
#
_cell.length_a   1.000
_cell.length_b   1.000
_cell.length_c   1.000
_cell.angle_alpha   90.00
_cell.angle_beta   90.00
_cell.angle_gamma   90.00
#
_symmetry.space_group_name_H-M   'P 1'
#
loop_
_entity.id
_entity.type
_entity.pdbx_description
1 polymer ?
#
loop_
_entity_poly.entity_id
_entity_poly.type
_entity_poly.pdbx_seq_one_letter_code
_entity_poly.pdbx_strand_id
1 'polypeptide(L)'
;KEDCKWKGYRLMKEEEWEYLATNKGTTLFPWGDAPIDKKKANLGYEYNYCVDVHMYEAGNNYNNISQLIGNIWEWCEESISPYDNFVIDPGYKEMSYPFFGFKKICRGGCWAVNDFIINSKYRNAQYPDCHIQFIGFRVCI
;
A
#
# COMPACT_ATOMS: atom_id res chain seq x y z
N LYS A 1 10.71 -11.28 5.03
CA LYS A 1 10.64 -11.13 6.51
C LYS A 1 11.94 -11.58 7.19
N GLU A 2 12.53 -12.68 6.80
CA GLU A 2 13.79 -13.18 7.34
C GLU A 2 14.96 -12.26 6.99
N ASP A 3 15.06 -11.80 5.75
CA ASP A 3 16.09 -10.86 5.30
C ASP A 3 16.06 -9.52 6.06
N CYS A 4 14.87 -9.03 6.42
CA CYS A 4 14.74 -7.83 7.22
C CYS A 4 15.30 -8.03 8.63
N LYS A 5 14.98 -9.17 9.27
CA LYS A 5 15.46 -9.50 10.61
C LYS A 5 16.98 -9.63 10.67
N TRP A 6 17.60 -10.20 9.64
CA TRP A 6 19.06 -10.33 9.57
C TRP A 6 19.80 -8.99 9.64
N LYS A 7 19.19 -7.92 9.09
CA LYS A 7 19.74 -6.55 9.14
C LYS A 7 19.22 -5.71 10.32
N GLY A 8 18.46 -6.30 11.24
CA GLY A 8 17.84 -5.55 12.35
C GLY A 8 16.63 -4.71 11.94
N TYR A 9 16.08 -4.95 10.75
CA TYR A 9 14.87 -4.28 10.23
C TYR A 9 13.64 -5.16 10.39
N ARG A 10 12.46 -4.54 10.27
CA ARG A 10 11.18 -5.24 10.17
C ARG A 10 10.33 -4.67 9.04
N LEU A 11 9.33 -5.42 8.63
CA LEU A 11 8.27 -4.86 7.79
C LEU A 11 7.45 -3.85 8.60
N MET A 12 6.90 -2.88 7.92
CA MET A 12 5.98 -1.92 8.50
C MET A 12 4.65 -2.60 8.83
N LYS A 13 4.06 -2.28 9.96
CA LYS A 13 2.68 -2.65 10.26
C LYS A 13 1.72 -1.86 9.39
N GLU A 14 0.53 -2.40 9.14
CA GLU A 14 -0.48 -1.73 8.35
C GLU A 14 -0.86 -0.36 8.92
N GLU A 15 -1.07 -0.29 10.22
CA GLU A 15 -1.41 0.97 10.92
C GLU A 15 -0.30 2.02 10.84
N GLU A 16 0.97 1.59 10.90
CA GLU A 16 2.13 2.48 10.74
C GLU A 16 2.22 3.02 9.31
N TRP A 17 1.98 2.14 8.34
CA TRP A 17 1.95 2.52 6.93
C TRP A 17 0.85 3.56 6.67
N GLU A 18 -0.38 3.29 7.14
CA GLU A 18 -1.51 4.20 6.97
C GLU A 18 -1.28 5.53 7.70
N TYR A 19 -0.72 5.49 8.90
CA TYR A 19 -0.36 6.68 9.66
C TYR A 19 0.60 7.61 8.90
N LEU A 20 1.60 7.04 8.22
CA LEU A 20 2.52 7.80 7.37
C LEU A 20 1.83 8.30 6.10
N ALA A 21 1.07 7.44 5.43
CA ALA A 21 0.43 7.76 4.17
C ALA A 21 -0.74 8.75 4.29
N THR A 22 -1.29 8.89 5.49
CA THR A 22 -2.37 9.85 5.80
C THR A 22 -1.91 11.05 6.60
N ASN A 23 -0.60 11.26 6.77
CA ASN A 23 -0.06 12.30 7.63
C ASN A 23 -0.74 12.32 9.01
N LYS A 24 -0.66 11.20 9.72
CA LYS A 24 -1.27 11.01 11.05
C LYS A 24 -2.82 10.99 11.03
N GLY A 25 -3.41 10.50 9.96
CA GLY A 25 -4.86 10.43 9.79
C GLY A 25 -5.53 11.73 9.34
N THR A 26 -4.75 12.74 8.93
CA THR A 26 -5.29 14.07 8.59
C THR A 26 -5.58 14.25 7.11
N THR A 27 -4.99 13.45 6.21
CA THR A 27 -5.13 13.60 4.76
C THR A 27 -5.50 12.31 4.07
N LEU A 28 -6.08 12.40 2.87
CA LEU A 28 -6.44 11.25 2.04
C LEU A 28 -5.23 10.66 1.32
N PHE A 29 -4.24 11.46 1.01
CA PHE A 29 -3.01 11.07 0.33
C PHE A 29 -1.77 11.57 1.09
N PRO A 30 -0.57 11.05 0.80
CA PRO A 30 0.66 11.52 1.43
C PRO A 30 0.92 13.01 1.22
N TRP A 31 0.57 13.55 0.07
CA TRP A 31 0.73 14.97 -0.29
C TRP A 31 -0.44 15.87 0.14
N GLY A 32 -1.44 15.36 0.86
CA GLY A 32 -2.64 16.10 1.25
C GLY A 32 -3.92 15.56 0.59
N ASP A 33 -4.93 16.42 0.40
CA ASP A 33 -6.23 16.02 -0.15
C ASP A 33 -6.39 16.34 -1.64
N ALA A 34 -5.38 16.92 -2.27
CA ALA A 34 -5.41 17.18 -3.69
C ALA A 34 -5.47 15.87 -4.51
N PRO A 35 -6.24 15.80 -5.58
CA PRO A 35 -6.34 14.61 -6.42
C PRO A 35 -4.99 14.09 -6.89
N ILE A 36 -4.95 12.80 -7.22
CA ILE A 36 -3.81 12.18 -7.88
C ILE A 36 -3.57 12.85 -9.23
N ASP A 37 -2.34 13.09 -9.56
CA ASP A 37 -1.90 13.52 -10.88
C ASP A 37 -0.55 12.87 -11.25
N LYS A 38 -0.16 13.03 -12.50
CA LYS A 38 1.04 12.44 -13.09
C LYS A 38 2.38 12.90 -12.50
N LYS A 39 2.37 13.90 -11.60
CA LYS A 39 3.58 14.40 -10.92
C LYS A 39 3.73 13.82 -9.52
N LYS A 40 2.67 13.19 -8.99
CA LYS A 40 2.61 12.74 -7.60
C LYS A 40 2.78 11.23 -7.44
N ALA A 41 2.32 10.43 -8.42
CA ALA A 41 2.35 8.99 -8.30
C ALA A 41 2.42 8.29 -9.66
N ASN A 42 3.14 7.17 -9.72
CA ASN A 42 3.14 6.27 -10.86
C ASN A 42 1.95 5.30 -10.75
N LEU A 43 0.85 5.66 -11.40
CA LEU A 43 -0.42 4.92 -11.45
C LEU A 43 -1.01 5.00 -12.86
N GLY A 44 -2.06 4.23 -13.11
CA GLY A 44 -2.87 4.35 -14.33
C GLY A 44 -2.12 4.01 -15.61
N TYR A 45 -1.11 3.15 -15.54
CA TYR A 45 -0.30 2.73 -16.69
C TYR A 45 0.47 3.87 -17.37
N GLU A 46 0.82 4.93 -16.64
CA GLU A 46 1.60 6.05 -17.16
C GLU A 46 2.98 5.59 -17.66
N TYR A 47 3.67 4.81 -16.85
CA TYR A 47 4.81 4.01 -17.26
C TYR A 47 4.41 2.53 -17.16
N ASN A 48 4.79 1.70 -18.11
CA ASN A 48 4.48 0.28 -18.07
C ASN A 48 5.49 -0.52 -17.21
N TYR A 49 6.06 0.10 -16.19
CA TYR A 49 7.06 -0.47 -15.26
C TYR A 49 7.18 0.37 -13.99
N CYS A 50 7.84 -0.18 -12.99
CA CYS A 50 8.22 0.56 -11.79
C CYS A 50 9.39 1.51 -12.07
N VAL A 51 9.39 2.65 -11.40
CA VAL A 51 10.37 3.72 -11.58
C VAL A 51 11.19 3.94 -10.30
N ASP A 52 12.27 4.71 -10.42
CA ASP A 52 13.12 5.10 -9.30
C ASP A 52 12.31 5.79 -8.19
N VAL A 53 12.65 5.51 -6.93
CA VAL A 53 11.94 6.01 -5.76
C VAL A 53 11.98 7.54 -5.61
N HIS A 54 12.91 8.22 -6.26
CA HIS A 54 13.07 9.67 -6.22
C HIS A 54 12.31 10.41 -7.32
N MET A 55 11.62 9.71 -8.22
CA MET A 55 10.98 10.36 -9.37
C MET A 55 9.75 11.21 -9.03
N TYR A 56 9.07 10.98 -7.92
CA TYR A 56 7.78 11.59 -7.60
C TYR A 56 7.82 12.39 -6.29
N GLU A 57 8.76 13.32 -6.17
CA GLU A 57 8.92 14.15 -4.96
C GLU A 57 7.65 14.94 -4.59
N ALA A 58 6.86 15.37 -5.57
CA ALA A 58 5.59 16.04 -5.34
C ALA A 58 4.53 15.13 -4.67
N GLY A 59 4.76 13.82 -4.66
CA GLY A 59 3.93 12.81 -4.00
C GLY A 59 4.41 12.41 -2.60
N ASN A 60 5.47 13.03 -2.10
CA ASN A 60 5.99 12.75 -0.76
C ASN A 60 5.01 13.19 0.33
N ASN A 61 5.05 12.51 1.47
CA ASN A 61 4.34 12.97 2.66
C ASN A 61 5.07 14.15 3.34
N TYR A 62 4.48 14.68 4.40
CA TYR A 62 5.04 15.82 5.14
C TYR A 62 6.38 15.53 5.83
N ASN A 63 6.75 14.26 5.99
CA ASN A 63 8.06 13.82 6.47
C ASN A 63 9.04 13.50 5.34
N ASN A 64 8.72 13.87 4.10
CA ASN A 64 9.52 13.63 2.91
C ASN A 64 9.75 12.14 2.58
N ILE A 65 8.77 11.27 2.94
CA ILE A 65 8.79 9.86 2.59
C ILE A 65 8.19 9.68 1.19
N SER A 66 8.97 9.08 0.30
CA SER A 66 8.63 8.96 -1.12
C SER A 66 7.77 7.74 -1.41
N GLN A 67 6.94 7.87 -2.44
CA GLN A 67 6.22 6.79 -3.13
C GLN A 67 5.41 5.85 -2.23
N LEU A 68 4.70 6.42 -1.24
CA LEU A 68 3.70 5.70 -0.47
C LEU A 68 2.46 5.34 -1.32
N ILE A 69 2.25 6.03 -2.43
CA ILE A 69 1.16 5.74 -3.39
C ILE A 69 1.75 5.47 -4.77
N GLY A 70 1.31 4.39 -5.39
CA GLY A 70 1.71 3.98 -6.73
C GLY A 70 3.04 3.23 -6.79
N ASN A 71 3.56 3.07 -7.98
CA ASN A 71 4.80 2.37 -8.32
C ASN A 71 4.72 0.85 -8.10
N ILE A 72 4.79 0.39 -6.85
CA ILE A 72 4.61 -1.02 -6.47
C ILE A 72 3.76 -1.11 -5.20
N TRP A 73 2.99 -2.18 -5.05
CA TRP A 73 2.37 -2.53 -3.79
C TRP A 73 3.44 -2.75 -2.71
N GLU A 74 3.15 -2.41 -1.47
CA GLU A 74 4.06 -2.61 -0.36
C GLU A 74 3.50 -3.59 0.67
N TRP A 75 4.25 -4.67 0.91
CA TRP A 75 3.91 -5.65 1.95
C TRP A 75 3.92 -5.03 3.34
N CYS A 76 2.85 -5.28 4.09
CA CYS A 76 2.80 -5.05 5.53
C CYS A 76 3.07 -6.35 6.31
N GLU A 77 3.33 -6.22 7.61
CA GLU A 77 3.66 -7.37 8.45
C GLU A 77 2.47 -8.31 8.67
N GLU A 78 1.27 -7.75 8.79
CA GLU A 78 0.07 -8.47 9.18
C GLU A 78 -0.57 -9.25 8.03
N SER A 79 -1.31 -10.29 8.42
CA SER A 79 -2.32 -10.88 7.55
C SER A 79 -3.59 -10.02 7.59
N ILE A 80 -4.33 -10.00 6.49
CA ILE A 80 -5.58 -9.26 6.43
C ILE A 80 -6.59 -9.83 7.43
N SER A 81 -7.19 -8.94 8.20
CA SER A 81 -8.31 -9.21 9.10
C SER A 81 -9.41 -8.17 8.87
N PRO A 82 -10.66 -8.48 9.20
CA PRO A 82 -11.71 -7.48 9.17
C PRO A 82 -11.48 -6.41 10.23
N TYR A 83 -12.00 -5.21 10.00
CA TYR A 83 -12.14 -4.21 11.06
C TYR A 83 -13.24 -4.61 12.05
N ASP A 84 -13.19 -4.04 13.24
CA ASP A 84 -14.25 -4.21 14.24
C ASP A 84 -15.62 -3.83 13.64
N ASN A 85 -16.62 -4.65 13.97
CA ASN A 85 -17.99 -4.52 13.44
C ASN A 85 -18.13 -4.72 11.92
N PHE A 86 -17.15 -5.31 11.25
CA PHE A 86 -17.26 -5.66 9.83
C PHE A 86 -18.40 -6.65 9.63
N VAL A 87 -19.30 -6.32 8.71
CA VAL A 87 -20.39 -7.20 8.27
C VAL A 87 -20.13 -7.61 6.83
N ILE A 88 -20.12 -8.93 6.59
CA ILE A 88 -19.88 -9.46 5.25
C ILE A 88 -21.08 -9.14 4.35
N ASP A 89 -20.83 -8.44 3.25
CA ASP A 89 -21.80 -8.30 2.19
C ASP A 89 -22.01 -9.68 1.50
N PRO A 90 -23.24 -10.21 1.45
CA PRO A 90 -23.52 -11.50 0.82
C PRO A 90 -23.04 -11.60 -0.63
N GLY A 91 -23.05 -10.48 -1.39
CA GLY A 91 -22.58 -10.42 -2.78
C GLY A 91 -21.06 -10.50 -2.91
N TYR A 92 -20.31 -10.23 -1.84
CA TYR A 92 -18.83 -10.22 -1.81
C TYR A 92 -18.23 -11.18 -0.79
N LYS A 93 -19.00 -12.16 -0.32
CA LYS A 93 -18.57 -13.12 0.69
C LYS A 93 -17.25 -13.81 0.32
N GLU A 94 -17.11 -14.22 -0.91
CA GLU A 94 -15.94 -14.94 -1.42
C GLU A 94 -14.69 -14.04 -1.58
N MET A 95 -14.90 -12.71 -1.60
CA MET A 95 -13.81 -11.74 -1.67
C MET A 95 -13.27 -11.32 -0.29
N SER A 96 -13.88 -11.82 0.79
CA SER A 96 -13.50 -11.44 2.16
C SER A 96 -13.17 -12.63 3.04
N TYR A 97 -14.13 -13.47 3.35
CA TYR A 97 -14.03 -14.48 4.39
C TYR A 97 -12.93 -15.54 4.18
N PRO A 98 -12.72 -16.11 2.98
CA PRO A 98 -11.68 -17.14 2.80
C PRO A 98 -10.25 -16.62 2.95
N PHE A 99 -10.07 -15.29 2.97
CA PHE A 99 -8.76 -14.66 2.90
C PHE A 99 -8.26 -14.13 4.24
N PHE A 100 -9.16 -13.94 5.20
CA PHE A 100 -8.79 -13.44 6.52
C PHE A 100 -7.84 -14.42 7.23
N GLY A 101 -6.73 -13.87 7.72
CA GLY A 101 -5.66 -14.63 8.34
C GLY A 101 -4.67 -15.31 7.39
N PHE A 102 -5.01 -15.49 6.12
CA PHE A 102 -4.17 -16.19 5.14
C PHE A 102 -3.42 -15.26 4.19
N LYS A 103 -4.09 -14.26 3.64
CA LYS A 103 -3.44 -13.29 2.77
C LYS A 103 -2.73 -12.23 3.60
N LYS A 104 -1.58 -11.77 3.11
CA LYS A 104 -0.83 -10.65 3.67
C LYS A 104 -1.31 -9.34 3.09
N ILE A 105 -1.40 -8.31 3.94
CA ILE A 105 -1.78 -6.97 3.52
C ILE A 105 -0.70 -6.37 2.64
N CYS A 106 -1.13 -5.70 1.59
CA CYS A 106 -0.32 -4.81 0.79
C CYS A 106 -1.04 -3.49 0.54
N ARG A 107 -0.29 -2.40 0.54
CA ARG A 107 -0.79 -1.03 0.52
C ARG A 107 -0.18 -0.24 -0.63
N GLY A 108 -0.76 0.91 -0.96
CA GLY A 108 -0.20 1.93 -1.83
C GLY A 108 -0.60 1.86 -3.30
N GLY A 109 -0.91 0.71 -3.83
CA GLY A 109 -1.13 0.55 -5.27
C GLY A 109 0.17 0.32 -6.05
N CYS A 110 0.05 -0.02 -7.33
CA CYS A 110 1.19 -0.13 -8.24
C CYS A 110 0.90 0.60 -9.56
N TRP A 111 1.90 0.76 -10.40
CA TRP A 111 1.78 1.44 -11.70
C TRP A 111 0.67 0.88 -12.60
N ALA A 112 0.33 -0.41 -12.45
CA ALA A 112 -0.70 -1.10 -13.23
C ALA A 112 -2.11 -1.03 -12.61
N VAL A 113 -2.34 -0.14 -11.65
CA VAL A 113 -3.65 0.05 -11.01
C VAL A 113 -4.20 1.42 -11.39
N ASN A 114 -5.51 1.46 -11.60
CA ASN A 114 -6.18 2.70 -11.96
C ASN A 114 -6.20 3.67 -10.77
N ASP A 115 -5.91 4.94 -11.03
CA ASP A 115 -5.75 5.98 -10.02
C ASP A 115 -7.03 6.26 -9.22
N PHE A 116 -8.21 6.13 -9.84
CA PHE A 116 -9.48 6.45 -9.18
C PHE A 116 -9.86 5.50 -8.03
N ILE A 117 -9.25 4.31 -7.94
CA ILE A 117 -9.55 3.37 -6.84
C ILE A 117 -8.54 3.46 -5.69
N ILE A 118 -7.43 4.15 -5.87
CA ILE A 118 -6.33 4.18 -4.89
C ILE A 118 -6.38 5.44 -4.04
N ASN A 119 -6.23 5.24 -2.74
CA ASN A 119 -5.94 6.26 -1.75
C ASN A 119 -5.15 5.62 -0.58
N SER A 120 -4.75 6.42 0.39
CA SER A 120 -3.95 5.93 1.52
C SER A 120 -4.69 4.93 2.43
N LYS A 121 -6.00 4.81 2.32
CA LYS A 121 -6.82 3.87 3.10
C LYS A 121 -7.16 2.58 2.35
N TYR A 122 -6.91 2.53 1.04
CA TYR A 122 -7.21 1.35 0.25
C TYR A 122 -6.37 0.15 0.72
N ARG A 123 -7.04 -0.93 1.03
CA ARG A 123 -6.42 -2.20 1.46
C ARG A 123 -6.46 -3.21 0.33
N ASN A 124 -5.33 -3.83 0.05
CA ASN A 124 -5.24 -5.00 -0.79
C ASN A 124 -4.57 -6.12 -0.01
N ALA A 125 -4.74 -7.36 -0.44
CA ALA A 125 -4.08 -8.50 0.19
C ALA A 125 -3.79 -9.60 -0.83
N GLN A 126 -2.61 -10.20 -0.69
CA GLN A 126 -2.16 -11.28 -1.58
C GLN A 126 -1.62 -12.46 -0.76
N TYR A 127 -1.60 -13.63 -1.36
CA TYR A 127 -0.92 -14.77 -0.76
C TYR A 127 0.59 -14.50 -0.65
N PRO A 128 1.26 -14.93 0.41
CA PRO A 128 2.69 -14.66 0.63
C PRO A 128 3.61 -15.16 -0.48
N ASP A 129 3.18 -16.18 -1.21
CA ASP A 129 3.89 -16.79 -2.34
C ASP A 129 3.46 -16.21 -3.70
N CYS A 130 2.76 -15.10 -3.73
CA CYS A 130 2.34 -14.43 -4.95
C CYS A 130 3.55 -13.79 -5.66
N HIS A 131 3.84 -14.26 -6.88
CA HIS A 131 4.94 -13.77 -7.70
C HIS A 131 4.49 -13.03 -8.96
N ILE A 132 3.17 -12.84 -9.14
CA ILE A 132 2.60 -12.24 -10.36
C ILE A 132 2.18 -10.77 -10.18
N GLN A 133 2.35 -10.21 -9.00
CA GLN A 133 2.02 -8.83 -8.68
C GLN A 133 3.28 -7.97 -8.59
N PHE A 134 3.14 -6.68 -8.91
CA PHE A 134 4.20 -5.70 -8.70
C PHE A 134 4.21 -5.29 -7.22
N ILE A 135 4.85 -6.12 -6.40
CA ILE A 135 4.89 -5.96 -4.95
C ILE A 135 6.33 -5.94 -4.47
N GLY A 136 6.62 -5.02 -3.58
CA GLY A 136 7.86 -4.92 -2.84
C GLY A 136 7.58 -4.66 -1.36
N PHE A 137 8.50 -4.00 -0.69
CA PHE A 137 8.33 -3.65 0.72
C PHE A 137 9.21 -2.47 1.10
N ARG A 138 8.80 -1.78 2.16
CA ARG A 138 9.68 -0.85 2.89
C ARG A 138 9.93 -1.38 4.28
N VAL A 139 11.05 -0.97 4.87
CA VAL A 139 11.48 -1.45 6.18
C VAL A 139 11.46 -0.34 7.22
N CYS A 140 11.26 -0.74 8.48
CA CYS A 140 11.45 0.07 9.67
C CYS A 140 12.66 -0.44 10.46
N ILE A 141 13.30 0.48 11.13
CA ILE A 141 14.36 0.20 12.12
C ILE A 141 13.71 -0.04 13.48
#